data_46f1ae6d24a3e985511c98565a4b729f
#
_entry.id   46f1ae6d24a3e985511c98565a4b729f
#
_cell.length_a   1.000
_cell.length_b   1.000
_cell.length_c   1.000
_cell.angle_alpha   90.00
_cell.angle_beta   90.00
_cell.angle_gamma   90.00
#
_symmetry.space_group_name_H-M   'P 1'
#
loop_
_entity.id
_entity.type
_entity.pdbx_description
1 polymer ?
#
loop_
_entity_poly.entity_id
_entity_poly.type
_entity_poly.pdbx_seq_one_letter_code
_entity_poly.pdbx_strand_id
1 'polypeptide(L)' 'MEISDARKLKGLEEENRKLKKLLAESMLDVSALKEMLGKNF' A
#
# COMPACT_ATOMS: atom_id res chain seq x y z
N MET A 1 -9.78 -22.50 16.40
CA MET A 1 -9.90 -21.11 15.92
C MET A 1 -11.36 -20.79 15.65
N GLU A 2 -11.86 -19.75 16.22
CA GLU A 2 -13.25 -19.35 16.00
C GLU A 2 -13.39 -18.65 14.65
N ILE A 3 -14.61 -18.71 14.11
CA ILE A 3 -14.93 -18.08 12.82
C ILE A 3 -14.65 -16.57 12.86
N SER A 4 -14.95 -15.93 14.00
CA SER A 4 -14.70 -14.50 14.18
C SER A 4 -13.22 -14.14 14.08
N ASP A 5 -12.36 -14.99 14.60
CA ASP A 5 -10.90 -14.79 14.54
C ASP A 5 -10.40 -14.94 13.11
N ALA A 6 -10.94 -15.90 12.37
CA ALA A 6 -10.60 -16.10 10.97
C ALA A 6 -11.01 -14.89 10.11
N ARG A 7 -12.19 -14.32 10.40
CA ARG A 7 -12.67 -13.12 9.70
C ARG A 7 -11.80 -11.90 10.01
N LYS A 8 -11.40 -11.74 11.26
CA LYS A 8 -10.49 -10.65 11.65
C LYS A 8 -9.15 -10.77 10.96
N LEU A 9 -8.60 -11.97 10.93
CA LEU A 9 -7.33 -12.22 10.28
C LEU A 9 -7.41 -11.90 8.80
N LYS A 10 -8.46 -12.36 8.14
CA LYS A 10 -8.67 -12.08 6.73
C LYS A 10 -8.84 -10.59 6.45
N GLY A 11 -9.57 -9.89 7.32
CA GLY A 11 -9.74 -8.44 7.22
C GLY A 11 -8.42 -7.70 7.35
N LEU A 12 -7.58 -8.12 8.30
CA LEU A 12 -6.26 -7.53 8.48
C LEU A 12 -5.36 -7.77 7.28
N GLU A 13 -5.43 -8.95 6.69
CA GLU A 13 -4.68 -9.27 5.48
C GLU A 13 -5.09 -8.39 4.30
N GLU A 14 -6.39 -8.19 4.12
CA GLU A 14 -6.92 -7.33 3.08
C GLU A 14 -6.52 -5.88 3.27
N GLU A 15 -6.61 -5.37 4.49
CA GLU A 15 -6.18 -4.02 4.81
C GLU A 15 -4.69 -3.85 4.57
N ASN A 16 -3.90 -4.83 4.94
CA ASN A 16 -2.46 -4.80 4.74
C ASN A 16 -2.12 -4.72 3.26
N ARG A 17 -2.80 -5.49 2.42
CA ARG A 17 -2.62 -5.45 0.96
C ARG A 17 -2.99 -4.08 0.40
N LYS A 18 -4.11 -3.51 0.84
CA LYS A 18 -4.54 -2.17 0.41
C LYS A 18 -3.52 -1.11 0.80
N LEU A 19 -3.02 -1.15 2.04
CA LEU A 19 -2.02 -0.21 2.50
C LEU A 19 -0.73 -0.32 1.72
N LYS A 20 -0.29 -1.54 1.45
CA LYS A 20 0.91 -1.78 0.63
C LYS A 20 0.73 -1.24 -0.78
N LYS A 21 -0.43 -1.45 -1.37
CA LYS A 21 -0.74 -0.95 -2.70
C LYS A 21 -0.74 0.58 -2.73
N LEU A 22 -1.39 1.21 -1.77
CA LEU A 22 -1.41 2.67 -1.66
C LEU A 22 -0.01 3.24 -1.48
N LEU A 23 0.80 2.60 -0.67
CA LEU A 23 2.18 3.02 -0.45
C LEU A 23 2.98 2.92 -1.76
N ALA A 24 2.84 1.82 -2.48
CA ALA A 24 3.53 1.62 -3.77
C ALA A 24 3.10 2.68 -4.79
N GLU A 25 1.80 2.96 -4.89
CA GLU A 25 1.27 3.99 -5.77
C GLU A 25 1.80 5.37 -5.40
N SER A 26 1.85 5.69 -4.11
CA SER A 26 2.39 6.97 -3.63
C SER A 26 3.87 7.12 -3.98
N MET A 27 4.64 6.06 -3.85
CA MET A 27 6.06 6.07 -4.20
C MET A 27 6.26 6.26 -5.70
N LEU A 28 5.42 5.65 -6.52
CA LEU A 28 5.46 5.83 -7.97
C LEU A 28 5.10 7.26 -8.36
N ASP A 29 4.11 7.83 -7.71
CA ASP A 29 3.70 9.21 -7.95
C ASP A 29 4.83 10.18 -7.62
N VAL A 30 5.50 9.97 -6.50
CA VAL A 30 6.64 10.79 -6.11
C VAL A 30 7.78 10.65 -7.13
N SER A 31 8.08 9.43 -7.56
CA SER A 31 9.09 9.17 -8.58
C SER A 31 8.76 9.87 -9.89
N ALA A 32 7.51 9.79 -10.32
CA ALA A 32 7.05 10.44 -11.54
C ALA A 32 7.22 11.96 -11.46
N LEU A 33 6.86 12.55 -10.31
CA LEU A 33 7.04 13.98 -10.09
C LEU A 33 8.50 14.39 -10.14
N LYS A 34 9.37 13.61 -9.54
CA LYS A 34 10.81 13.85 -9.56
C LYS A 34 11.36 13.83 -10.97
N GLU A 35 10.93 12.86 -11.77
CA GLU A 35 11.33 12.79 -13.17
C GLU A 35 10.83 13.99 -13.98
N MET A 36 9.59 14.40 -13.77
CA MET A 36 9.01 15.55 -14.45
C MET A 36 9.74 16.85 -14.10
N LEU A 37 10.18 16.99 -12.86
CA LEU A 37 10.93 18.15 -12.42
C LEU A 37 12.41 18.08 -12.79
N GLY A 38 12.87 16.94 -13.29
CA GLY A 38 14.26 16.73 -13.64
C GLY A 38 15.21 16.74 -12.45
N LYS A 39 14.69 16.43 -11.27
CA LYS A 39 15.50 16.43 -10.05
C LYS A 39 15.70 15.02 -9.54
N ASN A 40 16.94 14.69 -9.23
CA ASN A 40 17.30 13.45 -8.55
C ASN A 40 17.40 13.73 -7.05
N PHE A 41 16.52 13.10 -6.30
CA PHE A 41 16.54 13.21 -4.85
C PHE A 41 17.12 11.97 -4.22
#